data_33ba35f740640bcd828c2c903ecf6672
#
_entry.id   33ba35f740640bcd828c2c903ecf6672
#
_cell.length_a   1.000
_cell.length_b   1.000
_cell.length_c   1.000
_cell.angle_alpha   90.00
_cell.angle_beta   90.00
_cell.angle_gamma   90.00
#
_symmetry.space_group_name_H-M   'P 1'
#
loop_
_entity.id
_entity.type
_entity.pdbx_description
1 polymer ?
#
loop_
_entity_poly.entity_id
_entity_poly.type
_entity_poly.pdbx_seq_one_letter_code
_entity_poly.pdbx_strand_id
1 'polypeptide(L)'
;MLLFLLVFGAPVRADRDDEFVELKRLDPTIVIELPYATENNFCKAVLYPVERCFLRRKVAEALLSAHRSLADRGLGLKVWDGYRPHSVQYLMWEKSPLPGFVGHPKEGSKHNRGAAVDVTLVELATGNELPMPTPYDEFSPRAHRDYFKVSAEVAENRRILQTAMRANGFMTIESEWWHFDHRDWSQFPLADVSLETLAAQSDRDAKAEEVKATESWPRFRGPNGTGLVDSTVPLHWSSTENVKWRLDLPGPGSSSPIVWGDRVFVTCYTGYGDGKKADAEPLDLVRHLLCVDLVSGKRLWTASEPAAVAEDEYKEYLPEHGYASNTPATDGERVYCFYGKNGVHAYDFSGKKVWSAPTGTMSSAMTWGSASSVVLAGEAVIVNAGDEARALLAFDRRSGKELWRMEDPMLEQTYATPALQRIASDRTDLLVAIRGELRGLDPASGAIRWKTASPVTGNLSAGPVPISGNRIALFGGFPRTIGTVFAGGGEGDRSADALLWESQTAKSYMPLPVEHEGLLYWVSDDGIAACAKPESGELLYRERLDVASETGKGMAFYASPILVGDHLIAVSRSAGTFVIEASPTFKLFGVNRIEDDATRFQGTPAVAGGVLLLRSEKALYAIGK
;
A
#
# COMPACT_ATOMS: atom_id res chain seq x y z
N MET A 1 -44.23 10.95 31.83
CA MET A 1 -43.49 9.72 31.48
C MET A 1 -42.30 10.14 30.62
N LEU A 2 -41.15 10.44 31.28
CA LEU A 2 -39.93 10.93 30.63
C LEU A 2 -39.17 9.74 30.04
N LEU A 3 -38.99 9.74 28.72
CA LEU A 3 -38.21 8.74 28.01
C LEU A 3 -36.72 9.19 28.03
N PHE A 4 -35.89 8.48 28.80
CA PHE A 4 -34.44 8.65 28.76
C PHE A 4 -33.90 7.97 27.48
N LEU A 5 -33.44 8.78 26.53
CA LEU A 5 -32.61 8.31 25.42
C LEU A 5 -31.18 8.05 25.99
N LEU A 6 -30.83 6.78 26.14
CA LEU A 6 -29.46 6.35 26.32
C LEU A 6 -28.69 6.56 24.99
N VAL A 7 -27.92 7.63 24.92
CA VAL A 7 -26.90 7.81 23.88
C VAL A 7 -25.75 6.86 24.19
N PHE A 8 -25.68 5.73 23.51
CA PHE A 8 -24.47 4.92 23.46
C PHE A 8 -23.40 5.72 22.72
N GLY A 9 -22.54 6.42 23.46
CA GLY A 9 -21.30 6.95 22.95
C GLY A 9 -20.46 5.79 22.45
N ALA A 10 -19.96 5.85 21.19
CA ALA A 10 -18.95 4.93 20.68
C ALA A 10 -17.78 4.90 21.69
N PRO A 11 -17.19 3.72 21.97
CA PRO A 11 -16.07 3.66 22.89
C PRO A 11 -14.94 4.53 22.35
N VAL A 12 -14.50 5.49 23.16
CA VAL A 12 -13.25 6.23 22.96
C VAL A 12 -12.17 5.16 22.77
N ARG A 13 -11.55 5.12 21.60
CA ARG A 13 -10.48 4.19 21.24
C ARG A 13 -9.39 4.35 22.31
N ALA A 14 -9.18 3.30 23.15
CA ALA A 14 -8.10 3.24 24.11
C ALA A 14 -6.78 3.63 23.43
N ASP A 15 -5.92 4.30 24.19
CA ASP A 15 -4.62 4.77 23.70
C ASP A 15 -3.87 3.58 23.07
N ARG A 16 -3.64 3.62 21.77
CA ARG A 16 -3.00 2.52 21.02
C ARG A 16 -1.61 2.18 21.55
N ASP A 17 -0.97 3.12 22.23
CA ASP A 17 0.36 2.96 22.82
C ASP A 17 0.44 1.89 23.90
N ASP A 18 -0.66 1.64 24.60
CA ASP A 18 -0.78 0.65 25.70
C ASP A 18 -1.21 -0.75 25.24
N GLU A 19 -1.53 -0.94 23.97
CA GLU A 19 -1.92 -2.23 23.40
C GLU A 19 -0.72 -3.19 23.31
N PHE A 20 -0.92 -4.48 23.65
CA PHE A 20 0.08 -5.51 23.36
C PHE A 20 0.06 -5.89 21.89
N VAL A 21 1.24 -5.91 21.27
CA VAL A 21 1.43 -6.27 19.85
C VAL A 21 2.53 -7.30 19.71
N GLU A 22 2.38 -8.18 18.74
CA GLU A 22 3.39 -9.20 18.43
C GLU A 22 4.48 -8.64 17.51
N LEU A 23 5.75 -8.80 17.89
CA LEU A 23 6.89 -8.24 17.16
C LEU A 23 7.00 -8.77 15.73
N LYS A 24 6.85 -10.09 15.52
CA LYS A 24 6.95 -10.72 14.20
C LYS A 24 5.90 -10.25 13.20
N ARG A 25 4.73 -9.81 13.68
CA ARG A 25 3.70 -9.22 12.81
C ARG A 25 4.04 -7.80 12.37
N LEU A 26 4.71 -7.03 13.23
CA LEU A 26 5.14 -5.67 12.89
C LEU A 26 6.38 -5.64 12.01
N ASP A 27 7.29 -6.61 12.20
CA ASP A 27 8.49 -6.75 11.39
C ASP A 27 8.95 -8.22 11.35
N PRO A 28 8.77 -8.92 10.22
CA PRO A 28 9.15 -10.32 10.11
C PRO A 28 10.67 -10.55 10.11
N THR A 29 11.48 -9.50 9.93
CA THR A 29 12.95 -9.61 9.88
C THR A 29 13.59 -9.72 11.25
N ILE A 30 12.91 -9.25 12.34
CA ILE A 30 13.43 -9.39 13.69
C ILE A 30 13.52 -10.87 14.10
N VAL A 31 14.64 -11.26 14.67
CA VAL A 31 14.84 -12.65 15.12
C VAL A 31 14.25 -12.81 16.52
N ILE A 32 13.42 -13.84 16.72
CA ILE A 32 12.85 -14.19 18.03
C ILE A 32 13.35 -15.58 18.39
N GLU A 33 13.95 -15.71 19.57
CA GLU A 33 14.34 -16.97 20.20
C GLU A 33 14.12 -16.82 21.71
N LEU A 34 13.06 -17.45 22.23
CA LEU A 34 12.67 -17.30 23.63
C LEU A 34 13.12 -18.52 24.44
N PRO A 35 14.27 -18.49 25.15
CA PRO A 35 14.75 -19.62 25.95
C PRO A 35 13.72 -20.07 27.00
N TYR A 36 12.90 -19.18 27.49
CA TYR A 36 11.83 -19.50 28.46
C TYR A 36 10.67 -20.32 27.86
N ALA A 37 10.59 -20.44 26.54
CA ALA A 37 9.68 -21.37 25.86
C ALA A 37 10.25 -22.81 25.80
N THR A 38 11.44 -23.02 26.28
CA THR A 38 12.14 -24.33 26.34
C THR A 38 12.67 -24.58 27.74
N GLU A 39 13.29 -25.74 27.99
CA GLU A 39 14.04 -26.02 29.24
C GLU A 39 15.46 -25.42 29.21
N ASN A 40 15.90 -24.83 28.11
CA ASN A 40 17.22 -24.23 27.95
C ASN A 40 17.27 -22.80 28.52
N ASN A 41 16.97 -22.66 29.80
CA ASN A 41 17.04 -21.42 30.56
C ASN A 41 17.53 -21.69 31.99
N PHE A 42 17.77 -20.64 32.78
CA PHE A 42 18.32 -20.78 34.13
C PHE A 42 17.37 -21.50 35.12
N CYS A 43 16.06 -21.50 34.86
CA CYS A 43 15.07 -22.21 35.66
C CYS A 43 14.96 -23.71 35.34
N LYS A 44 15.59 -24.18 34.25
CA LYS A 44 15.48 -25.55 33.72
C LYS A 44 14.04 -26.03 33.59
N ALA A 45 13.15 -25.15 33.13
CA ALA A 45 11.75 -25.43 32.95
C ALA A 45 11.16 -24.60 31.83
N VAL A 46 10.14 -25.13 31.15
CA VAL A 46 9.32 -24.37 30.21
C VAL A 46 8.43 -23.42 31.02
N LEU A 47 8.62 -22.13 30.82
CA LEU A 47 7.87 -21.06 31.49
C LEU A 47 6.88 -20.36 30.54
N TYR A 48 7.20 -20.33 29.25
CA TYR A 48 6.34 -19.78 28.21
C TYR A 48 5.70 -20.89 27.39
N PRO A 49 4.37 -20.94 27.34
CA PRO A 49 3.65 -21.98 26.61
C PRO A 49 3.68 -21.80 25.07
N VAL A 50 4.07 -20.60 24.61
CA VAL A 50 4.20 -20.25 23.18
C VAL A 50 5.48 -19.45 22.94
N GLU A 51 6.15 -19.71 21.81
CA GLU A 51 7.35 -18.99 21.40
C GLU A 51 6.97 -17.77 20.55
N ARG A 52 6.23 -16.84 21.16
CA ARG A 52 5.77 -15.58 20.52
C ARG A 52 6.06 -14.40 21.44
N CYS A 53 6.70 -13.36 20.91
CA CYS A 53 7.13 -12.20 21.66
C CYS A 53 6.18 -11.02 21.47
N PHE A 54 5.69 -10.50 22.61
CA PHE A 54 4.79 -9.36 22.68
C PHE A 54 5.42 -8.21 23.45
N LEU A 55 5.07 -6.97 23.08
CA LEU A 55 5.41 -5.74 23.79
C LEU A 55 4.24 -4.76 23.73
N ARG A 56 4.25 -3.74 24.60
CA ARG A 56 3.39 -2.57 24.37
C ARG A 56 3.74 -1.95 23.04
N ARG A 57 2.75 -1.48 22.26
CA ARG A 57 2.93 -0.98 20.88
C ARG A 57 4.04 0.06 20.78
N LYS A 58 4.03 1.08 21.64
CA LYS A 58 5.06 2.12 21.70
C LYS A 58 6.46 1.55 21.91
N VAL A 59 6.58 0.54 22.77
CA VAL A 59 7.87 -0.13 23.05
C VAL A 59 8.31 -0.99 21.87
N ALA A 60 7.38 -1.70 21.24
CA ALA A 60 7.62 -2.49 20.04
C ALA A 60 8.12 -1.62 18.88
N GLU A 61 7.46 -0.49 18.62
CA GLU A 61 7.86 0.46 17.58
C GLU A 61 9.26 1.05 17.81
N ALA A 62 9.58 1.39 19.07
CA ALA A 62 10.92 1.85 19.46
C ALA A 62 11.98 0.76 19.24
N LEU A 63 11.69 -0.50 19.60
CA LEU A 63 12.59 -1.63 19.38
C LEU A 63 12.84 -1.90 17.90
N LEU A 64 11.77 -1.89 17.09
CA LEU A 64 11.89 -2.09 15.65
C LEU A 64 12.60 -0.92 14.96
N SER A 65 12.49 0.29 15.48
CA SER A 65 13.31 1.42 15.02
C SER A 65 14.79 1.20 15.30
N ALA A 66 15.15 0.67 16.50
CA ALA A 66 16.52 0.28 16.82
C ALA A 66 17.03 -0.84 15.90
N HIS A 67 16.21 -1.88 15.67
CA HIS A 67 16.51 -2.98 14.75
C HIS A 67 16.85 -2.47 13.35
N ARG A 68 16.00 -1.61 12.78
CA ARG A 68 16.19 -1.05 11.43
C ARG A 68 17.39 -0.12 11.33
N SER A 69 17.73 0.61 12.40
CA SER A 69 18.90 1.51 12.40
C SER A 69 20.23 0.78 12.26
N LEU A 70 20.25 -0.54 12.44
CA LEU A 70 21.42 -1.41 12.31
C LEU A 70 21.57 -1.97 10.89
N ALA A 71 20.54 -1.88 10.05
CA ALA A 71 20.50 -2.52 8.73
C ALA A 71 21.61 -2.05 7.78
N ASP A 72 21.98 -0.77 7.80
CA ASP A 72 23.09 -0.22 7.00
C ASP A 72 24.45 -0.86 7.32
N ARG A 73 24.55 -1.56 8.46
CA ARG A 73 25.73 -2.32 8.89
C ARG A 73 25.62 -3.82 8.61
N GLY A 74 24.52 -4.26 7.99
CA GLY A 74 24.20 -5.68 7.84
C GLY A 74 23.79 -6.37 9.14
N LEU A 75 23.42 -5.61 10.18
CA LEU A 75 23.11 -6.10 11.52
C LEU A 75 21.62 -5.92 11.84
N GLY A 76 21.15 -6.76 12.76
CA GLY A 76 19.80 -6.69 13.33
C GLY A 76 19.77 -7.10 14.79
N LEU A 77 18.57 -7.16 15.36
CA LEU A 77 18.36 -7.61 16.74
C LEU A 77 17.76 -9.01 16.76
N LYS A 78 18.20 -9.81 17.74
CA LYS A 78 17.53 -11.01 18.24
C LYS A 78 16.97 -10.71 19.61
N VAL A 79 15.72 -11.11 19.86
CA VAL A 79 15.02 -10.93 21.14
C VAL A 79 14.93 -12.25 21.87
N TRP A 80 15.40 -12.28 23.13
CA TRP A 80 15.34 -13.42 24.03
C TRP A 80 14.20 -13.32 25.06
N ASP A 81 13.77 -12.10 25.43
CA ASP A 81 12.61 -11.85 26.27
C ASP A 81 11.96 -10.50 25.96
N GLY A 82 10.64 -10.45 26.10
CA GLY A 82 9.84 -9.26 25.93
C GLY A 82 8.82 -9.15 27.08
N TYR A 83 7.51 -9.13 26.75
CA TYR A 83 6.49 -9.19 27.78
C TYR A 83 6.47 -10.56 28.45
N ARG A 84 6.57 -10.53 29.79
CA ARG A 84 6.49 -11.68 30.70
C ARG A 84 5.24 -11.52 31.56
N PRO A 85 4.25 -12.43 31.50
CA PRO A 85 3.12 -12.39 32.43
C PRO A 85 3.59 -12.33 33.88
N HIS A 86 2.89 -11.56 34.72
CA HIS A 86 3.31 -11.39 36.10
C HIS A 86 3.27 -12.72 36.92
N SER A 87 2.35 -13.60 36.60
CA SER A 87 2.31 -14.98 37.14
C SER A 87 3.58 -15.77 36.83
N VAL A 88 4.18 -15.59 35.66
CA VAL A 88 5.45 -16.24 35.28
C VAL A 88 6.61 -15.73 36.15
N GLN A 89 6.59 -14.45 36.55
CA GLN A 89 7.59 -13.92 37.47
C GLN A 89 7.58 -14.64 38.84
N TYR A 90 6.39 -15.03 39.33
CA TYR A 90 6.29 -15.85 40.54
C TYR A 90 6.88 -17.25 40.33
N LEU A 91 6.61 -17.88 39.19
CA LEU A 91 7.18 -19.19 38.84
C LEU A 91 8.72 -19.15 38.73
N MET A 92 9.27 -18.10 38.13
CA MET A 92 10.73 -17.90 38.07
C MET A 92 11.33 -17.77 39.46
N TRP A 93 10.73 -16.94 40.31
CA TRP A 93 11.19 -16.72 41.68
C TRP A 93 11.13 -17.99 42.55
N GLU A 94 10.06 -18.76 42.40
CA GLU A 94 9.89 -20.04 43.11
C GLU A 94 10.97 -21.06 42.70
N LYS A 95 11.26 -21.14 41.39
CA LYS A 95 12.23 -22.11 40.88
C LYS A 95 13.68 -21.68 41.10
N SER A 96 14.00 -20.39 41.01
CA SER A 96 15.37 -19.87 41.11
C SER A 96 15.35 -18.43 41.64
N PRO A 97 15.26 -18.25 42.98
CA PRO A 97 15.33 -16.93 43.58
C PRO A 97 16.76 -16.40 43.52
N LEU A 98 17.01 -15.47 42.61
CA LEU A 98 18.31 -14.81 42.39
C LEU A 98 18.19 -13.31 42.66
N PRO A 99 18.31 -12.85 43.95
CA PRO A 99 18.23 -11.44 44.27
C PRO A 99 19.30 -10.63 43.52
N GLY A 100 18.87 -9.51 42.92
CA GLY A 100 19.73 -8.64 42.12
C GLY A 100 19.73 -8.94 40.62
N PHE A 101 19.27 -10.13 40.19
CA PHE A 101 19.09 -10.50 38.78
C PHE A 101 17.62 -10.76 38.46
N VAL A 102 16.93 -11.55 39.27
CA VAL A 102 15.50 -11.79 39.10
C VAL A 102 14.70 -10.82 39.96
N GLY A 103 13.85 -9.99 39.35
CA GLY A 103 13.00 -9.04 40.07
C GLY A 103 12.06 -9.74 41.05
N HIS A 104 11.93 -9.20 42.27
CA HIS A 104 11.04 -9.78 43.29
C HIS A 104 9.58 -9.67 42.82
N PRO A 105 8.80 -10.77 42.80
CA PRO A 105 7.48 -10.78 42.15
C PRO A 105 6.47 -9.81 42.79
N LYS A 106 6.58 -9.47 44.11
CA LYS A 106 5.73 -8.45 44.71
C LYS A 106 5.91 -7.05 44.15
N GLU A 107 7.09 -6.74 43.65
CA GLU A 107 7.45 -5.45 43.02
C GLU A 107 7.19 -5.49 41.51
N GLY A 108 7.27 -6.67 40.92
CA GLY A 108 7.20 -6.91 39.49
C GLY A 108 8.47 -6.50 38.75
N SER A 109 8.54 -6.86 37.49
CA SER A 109 9.60 -6.48 36.52
C SER A 109 9.04 -5.53 35.47
N LYS A 110 9.90 -4.80 34.75
CA LYS A 110 9.48 -4.02 33.58
C LYS A 110 9.05 -4.94 32.43
N HIS A 111 9.56 -6.19 32.37
CA HIS A 111 9.00 -7.23 31.49
C HIS A 111 7.52 -7.49 31.76
N ASN A 112 7.09 -7.48 33.04
CA ASN A 112 5.69 -7.66 33.39
C ASN A 112 4.78 -6.47 32.95
N ARG A 113 5.39 -5.38 32.50
CA ARG A 113 4.70 -4.23 31.94
C ARG A 113 4.68 -4.23 30.40
N GLY A 114 5.43 -5.16 29.76
CA GLY A 114 5.69 -5.16 28.33
C GLY A 114 6.56 -3.99 27.89
N ALA A 115 7.45 -3.53 28.78
CA ALA A 115 8.24 -2.31 28.62
C ALA A 115 9.77 -2.52 28.84
N ALA A 116 10.22 -3.78 28.84
CA ALA A 116 11.62 -4.16 28.81
C ALA A 116 11.85 -5.26 27.80
N VAL A 117 13.08 -5.37 27.31
CA VAL A 117 13.53 -6.38 26.35
C VAL A 117 14.92 -6.88 26.68
N ASP A 118 15.16 -8.17 26.45
CA ASP A 118 16.49 -8.78 26.45
C ASP A 118 16.86 -9.08 25.00
N VAL A 119 17.98 -8.48 24.53
CA VAL A 119 18.33 -8.50 23.10
C VAL A 119 19.84 -8.65 22.88
N THR A 120 20.18 -9.19 21.70
CA THR A 120 21.53 -9.22 21.17
C THR A 120 21.58 -8.78 19.71
N LEU A 121 22.80 -8.62 19.17
CA LEU A 121 23.05 -8.36 17.75
C LEU A 121 23.15 -9.66 16.96
N VAL A 122 22.59 -9.65 15.75
CA VAL A 122 22.74 -10.71 14.76
C VAL A 122 23.15 -10.14 13.41
N GLU A 123 23.85 -10.95 12.62
CA GLU A 123 24.02 -10.68 11.18
C GLU A 123 22.71 -10.93 10.46
N LEU A 124 22.19 -9.96 9.72
CA LEU A 124 20.91 -10.10 8.97
C LEU A 124 20.98 -11.20 7.91
N ALA A 125 22.15 -11.41 7.30
CA ALA A 125 22.31 -12.40 6.23
C ALA A 125 22.27 -13.86 6.72
N THR A 126 22.71 -14.12 7.95
CA THR A 126 22.87 -15.47 8.49
C THR A 126 21.99 -15.76 9.70
N GLY A 127 21.55 -14.72 10.41
CA GLY A 127 20.85 -14.81 11.70
C GLY A 127 21.78 -15.17 12.87
N ASN A 128 23.09 -15.31 12.64
CA ASN A 128 24.05 -15.67 13.67
C ASN A 128 24.29 -14.52 14.64
N GLU A 129 24.41 -14.84 15.92
CA GLU A 129 24.74 -13.87 16.98
C GLU A 129 26.17 -13.38 16.85
N LEU A 130 26.37 -12.08 17.12
CA LEU A 130 27.69 -11.53 17.27
C LEU A 130 28.26 -11.88 18.68
N PRO A 131 29.61 -12.04 18.80
CA PRO A 131 30.25 -12.27 20.10
C PRO A 131 29.91 -11.15 21.11
N MET A 132 29.42 -11.54 22.30
CA MET A 132 29.05 -10.67 23.42
C MET A 132 29.81 -11.08 24.71
N PRO A 133 29.78 -10.24 25.79
CA PRO A 133 30.57 -10.50 27.00
C PRO A 133 30.31 -11.85 27.68
N THR A 134 29.05 -12.32 27.64
CA THR A 134 28.61 -13.62 28.20
C THR A 134 27.46 -14.16 27.36
N PRO A 135 27.15 -15.46 27.46
CA PRO A 135 25.83 -15.97 27.05
C PRO A 135 24.69 -15.24 27.78
N TYR A 136 23.50 -15.34 27.22
CA TYR A 136 22.26 -14.88 27.86
C TYR A 136 22.03 -15.60 29.20
N ASP A 137 21.52 -14.88 30.20
CA ASP A 137 21.27 -15.41 31.56
C ASP A 137 22.51 -15.95 32.31
N GLU A 138 23.73 -15.59 31.89
CA GLU A 138 24.91 -15.81 32.72
C GLU A 138 24.99 -14.72 33.82
N PHE A 139 24.43 -14.99 34.97
CA PHE A 139 24.38 -14.06 36.12
C PHE A 139 25.74 -14.02 36.85
N SER A 140 26.67 -13.28 36.27
CA SER A 140 28.03 -13.10 36.80
C SER A 140 28.51 -11.65 36.66
N PRO A 141 29.58 -11.23 37.37
CA PRO A 141 30.15 -9.90 37.15
C PRO A 141 30.59 -9.62 35.70
N ARG A 142 30.78 -10.66 34.88
CA ARG A 142 31.09 -10.53 33.46
C ARG A 142 29.89 -10.04 32.62
N ALA A 143 28.67 -10.28 33.12
CA ALA A 143 27.44 -9.81 32.47
C ALA A 143 27.19 -8.30 32.65
N HIS A 144 27.90 -7.64 33.59
CA HIS A 144 27.72 -6.22 33.80
C HIS A 144 27.97 -5.42 32.51
N ARG A 145 27.09 -4.44 32.21
CA ARG A 145 27.14 -3.64 30.99
C ARG A 145 28.47 -2.95 30.74
N ASP A 146 29.23 -2.65 31.83
CA ASP A 146 30.51 -1.94 31.79
C ASP A 146 31.72 -2.84 32.03
N TYR A 147 31.53 -4.18 32.01
CA TYR A 147 32.66 -5.12 32.17
C TYR A 147 33.68 -4.93 31.05
N PHE A 148 34.92 -4.60 31.44
CA PHE A 148 35.98 -4.14 30.50
C PHE A 148 36.99 -5.22 30.09
N LYS A 149 37.06 -6.37 30.78
CA LYS A 149 37.98 -7.46 30.43
C LYS A 149 37.42 -8.35 29.32
N VAL A 150 37.23 -7.76 28.15
CA VAL A 150 36.70 -8.41 26.94
C VAL A 150 37.57 -8.06 25.73
N SER A 151 37.46 -8.81 24.62
CA SER A 151 38.14 -8.44 23.37
C SER A 151 37.62 -7.09 22.81
N ALA A 152 38.43 -6.47 21.95
CA ALA A 152 38.02 -5.24 21.27
C ALA A 152 36.74 -5.42 20.44
N GLU A 153 36.58 -6.58 19.81
CA GLU A 153 35.37 -6.96 19.04
C GLU A 153 34.14 -7.00 19.95
N VAL A 154 34.18 -7.72 21.06
CA VAL A 154 33.08 -7.83 22.03
C VAL A 154 32.72 -6.45 22.61
N ALA A 155 33.73 -5.63 22.91
CA ALA A 155 33.49 -4.26 23.40
C ALA A 155 32.78 -3.39 22.36
N GLU A 156 33.17 -3.52 21.08
CA GLU A 156 32.53 -2.77 19.98
C GLU A 156 31.11 -3.26 19.69
N ASN A 157 30.86 -4.58 19.65
CA ASN A 157 29.52 -5.15 19.46
C ASN A 157 28.58 -4.66 20.55
N ARG A 158 28.97 -4.72 21.81
CA ARG A 158 28.20 -4.20 22.92
C ARG A 158 27.94 -2.69 22.80
N ARG A 159 28.95 -1.92 22.35
CA ARG A 159 28.81 -0.47 22.12
C ARG A 159 27.80 -0.17 21.01
N ILE A 160 27.82 -0.93 19.91
CA ILE A 160 26.86 -0.81 18.80
C ILE A 160 25.45 -1.06 19.32
N LEU A 161 25.21 -2.17 20.03
CA LEU A 161 23.92 -2.52 20.60
C LEU A 161 23.40 -1.40 21.52
N GLN A 162 24.20 -0.98 22.50
CA GLN A 162 23.81 0.06 23.46
C GLN A 162 23.51 1.41 22.77
N THR A 163 24.28 1.76 21.73
CA THR A 163 24.07 3.00 20.98
C THR A 163 22.74 2.97 20.22
N ALA A 164 22.44 1.87 19.51
CA ALA A 164 21.19 1.72 18.77
C ALA A 164 19.98 1.74 19.72
N MET A 165 20.04 1.01 20.83
CA MET A 165 18.95 0.96 21.80
C MET A 165 18.70 2.33 22.48
N ARG A 166 19.77 3.01 22.93
CA ARG A 166 19.65 4.34 23.58
C ARG A 166 19.12 5.39 22.63
N ALA A 167 19.55 5.41 21.37
CA ALA A 167 19.05 6.34 20.36
C ALA A 167 17.54 6.20 20.13
N ASN A 168 16.98 5.01 20.40
CA ASN A 168 15.58 4.69 20.22
C ASN A 168 14.78 4.60 21.54
N GLY A 169 15.28 5.22 22.61
CA GLY A 169 14.49 5.44 23.83
C GLY A 169 14.63 4.35 24.89
N PHE A 170 15.60 3.47 24.79
CA PHE A 170 15.88 2.47 25.81
C PHE A 170 17.01 2.88 26.75
N MET A 171 16.95 2.39 27.96
CA MET A 171 17.92 2.58 29.03
C MET A 171 18.53 1.25 29.41
N THR A 172 19.84 1.24 29.68
CA THR A 172 20.55 0.06 30.16
C THR A 172 20.47 -0.05 31.68
N ILE A 173 20.53 -1.26 32.21
CA ILE A 173 20.79 -1.51 33.64
C ILE A 173 22.27 -1.86 33.86
N GLU A 174 22.72 -1.88 35.12
CA GLU A 174 24.14 -2.12 35.45
C GLU A 174 24.49 -3.61 35.38
N SER A 175 23.61 -4.49 35.87
CA SER A 175 23.86 -5.91 36.09
C SER A 175 23.92 -6.76 34.80
N GLU A 176 23.28 -6.28 33.70
CA GLU A 176 23.04 -7.10 32.50
C GLU A 176 23.28 -6.30 31.24
N TRP A 177 24.15 -6.78 30.34
CA TRP A 177 24.47 -6.10 29.08
C TRP A 177 23.36 -6.24 28.03
N TRP A 178 22.52 -7.26 28.12
CA TRP A 178 21.43 -7.58 27.18
C TRP A 178 20.12 -6.88 27.52
N HIS A 179 19.91 -6.45 28.78
CA HIS A 179 18.65 -5.91 29.27
C HIS A 179 18.50 -4.42 29.00
N PHE A 180 17.30 -4.03 28.48
CA PHE A 180 16.99 -2.65 28.16
C PHE A 180 15.56 -2.31 28.59
N ASP A 181 15.41 -1.30 29.45
CA ASP A 181 14.14 -0.73 29.85
C ASP A 181 13.72 0.39 28.90
N HIS A 182 12.49 0.44 28.43
CA HIS A 182 11.97 1.61 27.73
C HIS A 182 11.85 2.79 28.70
N ARG A 183 12.21 4.01 28.25
CA ARG A 183 12.19 5.21 29.11
C ARG A 183 10.85 5.50 29.77
N ASP A 184 9.74 5.15 29.09
CA ASP A 184 8.36 5.38 29.55
C ASP A 184 7.76 4.18 30.28
N TRP A 185 8.56 3.20 30.73
CA TRP A 185 8.09 1.97 31.36
C TRP A 185 7.11 2.19 32.51
N SER A 186 7.25 3.30 33.25
CA SER A 186 6.40 3.62 34.40
C SER A 186 4.97 4.00 34.02
N GLN A 187 4.72 4.36 32.75
CA GLN A 187 3.39 4.67 32.22
C GLN A 187 2.56 3.39 32.02
N PHE A 188 3.19 2.22 31.92
CA PHE A 188 2.50 0.97 31.68
C PHE A 188 2.27 0.21 32.99
N PRO A 189 1.03 -0.23 33.27
CA PRO A 189 0.74 -1.02 34.46
C PRO A 189 1.35 -2.42 34.36
N LEU A 190 1.56 -3.07 35.52
CA LEU A 190 1.82 -4.52 35.56
C LEU A 190 0.66 -5.26 34.89
N ALA A 191 0.97 -6.28 34.11
CA ALA A 191 -0.01 -7.08 33.41
C ALA A 191 0.22 -8.59 33.64
N ASP A 192 -0.89 -9.32 33.65
CA ASP A 192 -0.89 -10.79 33.82
C ASP A 192 -1.75 -11.47 32.74
N VAL A 193 -1.76 -10.91 31.54
CA VAL A 193 -2.40 -11.53 30.38
C VAL A 193 -1.52 -12.67 29.90
N SER A 194 -2.07 -13.88 29.77
CA SER A 194 -1.26 -15.02 29.31
C SER A 194 -0.80 -14.87 27.86
N LEU A 195 0.37 -15.44 27.53
CA LEU A 195 0.93 -15.39 26.17
C LEU A 195 0.03 -16.11 25.16
N GLU A 196 -0.69 -17.18 25.57
CA GLU A 196 -1.68 -17.85 24.71
C GLU A 196 -2.86 -16.93 24.38
N THR A 197 -3.32 -16.13 25.36
CA THR A 197 -4.40 -15.16 25.14
C THR A 197 -3.97 -14.11 24.13
N LEU A 198 -2.75 -13.57 24.27
CA LEU A 198 -2.19 -12.60 23.33
C LEU A 198 -1.96 -13.22 21.95
N ALA A 199 -1.49 -14.46 21.88
CA ALA A 199 -1.32 -15.19 20.62
C ALA A 199 -2.66 -15.39 19.90
N ALA A 200 -3.68 -15.86 20.61
CA ALA A 200 -5.01 -16.04 20.03
C ALA A 200 -5.65 -14.71 19.60
N GLN A 201 -5.39 -13.61 20.32
CA GLN A 201 -5.84 -12.27 19.89
C GLN A 201 -5.10 -11.84 18.63
N SER A 202 -3.78 -11.97 18.58
CA SER A 202 -2.96 -11.66 17.40
C SER A 202 -3.42 -12.43 16.16
N ASP A 203 -3.77 -13.72 16.30
CA ASP A 203 -4.27 -14.54 15.19
C ASP A 203 -5.65 -14.08 14.70
N ARG A 204 -6.55 -13.71 15.63
CA ARG A 204 -7.86 -13.13 15.28
C ARG A 204 -7.70 -11.81 14.54
N ASP A 205 -6.79 -10.95 15.00
CA ASP A 205 -6.53 -9.64 14.39
C ASP A 205 -5.92 -9.82 13.00
N ALA A 206 -4.99 -10.79 12.81
CA ALA A 206 -4.45 -11.15 11.51
C ALA A 206 -5.54 -11.58 10.53
N LYS A 207 -6.41 -12.48 10.97
CA LYS A 207 -7.52 -12.95 10.14
C LYS A 207 -8.52 -11.84 9.80
N ALA A 208 -8.80 -10.96 10.76
CA ALA A 208 -9.69 -9.81 10.53
C ALA A 208 -9.07 -8.80 9.56
N GLU A 209 -7.75 -8.58 9.61
CA GLU A 209 -7.02 -7.75 8.64
C GLU A 209 -6.99 -8.40 7.26
N GLU A 210 -6.79 -9.70 7.17
CA GLU A 210 -6.84 -10.46 5.91
C GLU A 210 -8.23 -10.35 5.25
N VAL A 211 -9.32 -10.54 6.03
CA VAL A 211 -10.69 -10.35 5.54
C VAL A 211 -10.92 -8.91 5.08
N LYS A 212 -10.48 -7.91 5.86
CA LYS A 212 -10.58 -6.51 5.43
C LYS A 212 -9.79 -6.22 4.15
N ALA A 213 -8.61 -6.81 4.01
CA ALA A 213 -7.79 -6.63 2.81
C ALA A 213 -8.46 -7.25 1.58
N THR A 214 -9.08 -8.43 1.71
CA THR A 214 -9.79 -9.10 0.60
C THR A 214 -11.10 -8.40 0.22
N GLU A 215 -11.77 -7.74 1.18
CA GLU A 215 -12.99 -6.95 0.95
C GLU A 215 -12.71 -5.48 0.59
N SER A 216 -11.45 -5.08 0.52
CA SER A 216 -11.02 -3.71 0.27
C SER A 216 -10.58 -3.50 -1.19
N TRP A 217 -10.55 -2.23 -1.60
CA TRP A 217 -10.04 -1.77 -2.91
C TRP A 217 -8.92 -0.75 -2.68
N PRO A 218 -7.71 -1.19 -2.23
CA PRO A 218 -6.73 -0.30 -1.59
C PRO A 218 -5.93 0.59 -2.52
N ARG A 219 -6.04 0.43 -3.84
CA ARG A 219 -5.28 1.16 -4.87
C ARG A 219 -5.98 1.12 -6.22
N PHE A 220 -5.39 1.78 -7.21
CA PHE A 220 -5.84 1.73 -8.59
C PHE A 220 -6.02 0.29 -9.07
N ARG A 221 -7.22 -0.05 -9.55
CA ARG A 221 -7.64 -1.38 -10.00
C ARG A 221 -7.59 -2.49 -8.93
N GLY A 222 -7.81 -2.11 -7.66
CA GLY A 222 -8.05 -3.07 -6.58
C GLY A 222 -6.81 -3.73 -5.99
N PRO A 223 -6.99 -4.80 -5.21
CA PRO A 223 -5.93 -5.39 -4.38
C PRO A 223 -4.67 -5.76 -5.17
N ASN A 224 -4.84 -6.38 -6.32
CA ASN A 224 -3.74 -6.85 -7.18
C ASN A 224 -3.46 -5.94 -8.38
N GLY A 225 -4.18 -4.81 -8.52
CA GLY A 225 -4.06 -3.92 -9.68
C GLY A 225 -4.62 -4.51 -10.98
N THR A 226 -5.34 -5.62 -10.91
CA THR A 226 -5.86 -6.35 -12.08
C THR A 226 -7.28 -5.94 -12.49
N GLY A 227 -8.00 -5.25 -11.61
CA GLY A 227 -9.40 -4.87 -11.85
C GLY A 227 -10.40 -5.99 -11.61
N LEU A 228 -10.02 -7.04 -10.88
CA LEU A 228 -10.84 -8.21 -10.60
C LEU A 228 -11.33 -8.21 -9.16
N VAL A 229 -12.61 -8.57 -8.96
CA VAL A 229 -13.17 -8.83 -7.63
C VAL A 229 -14.24 -9.91 -7.70
N ASP A 230 -14.11 -10.89 -6.82
CA ASP A 230 -15.16 -11.89 -6.58
C ASP A 230 -16.18 -11.28 -5.59
N SER A 231 -17.16 -10.58 -6.15
CA SER A 231 -18.20 -9.88 -5.41
C SER A 231 -19.48 -9.79 -6.24
N THR A 232 -20.56 -9.34 -5.61
CA THR A 232 -21.82 -9.08 -6.30
C THR A 232 -22.24 -7.63 -6.07
N VAL A 233 -22.63 -6.96 -7.14
CA VAL A 233 -23.22 -5.60 -7.10
C VAL A 233 -24.50 -5.60 -7.91
N PRO A 234 -25.40 -4.63 -7.73
CA PRO A 234 -26.52 -4.45 -8.65
C PRO A 234 -26.02 -4.29 -10.09
N LEU A 235 -26.61 -5.00 -11.03
CA LEU A 235 -26.29 -4.87 -12.46
C LEU A 235 -27.14 -3.82 -13.15
N HIS A 236 -28.16 -3.33 -12.45
CA HIS A 236 -29.04 -2.24 -12.91
C HIS A 236 -29.12 -1.14 -11.85
N TRP A 237 -28.97 0.12 -12.29
CA TRP A 237 -29.14 1.35 -11.48
C TRP A 237 -29.47 2.54 -12.35
N SER A 238 -30.04 3.57 -11.71
CA SER A 238 -30.33 4.87 -12.29
C SER A 238 -30.14 5.96 -11.22
N SER A 239 -30.44 7.20 -11.49
CA SER A 239 -30.45 8.27 -10.46
C SER A 239 -31.33 7.98 -9.25
N THR A 240 -32.32 7.09 -9.40
CA THR A 240 -33.36 6.81 -8.37
C THR A 240 -33.39 5.35 -7.91
N GLU A 241 -32.63 4.46 -8.55
CA GLU A 241 -32.64 3.03 -8.24
C GLU A 241 -31.22 2.54 -7.92
N ASN A 242 -31.08 1.77 -6.83
CA ASN A 242 -29.83 1.17 -6.37
C ASN A 242 -28.69 2.15 -6.07
N VAL A 243 -28.95 3.46 -5.96
CA VAL A 243 -28.00 4.46 -5.43
C VAL A 243 -28.20 4.56 -3.92
N LYS A 244 -27.25 4.06 -3.14
CA LYS A 244 -27.28 4.15 -1.66
C LYS A 244 -27.05 5.58 -1.18
N TRP A 245 -26.08 6.25 -1.78
CA TRP A 245 -25.78 7.65 -1.49
C TRP A 245 -25.02 8.30 -2.65
N ARG A 246 -25.08 9.62 -2.66
CA ARG A 246 -24.30 10.52 -3.50
C ARG A 246 -23.61 11.53 -2.61
N LEU A 247 -22.35 11.83 -2.90
CA LEU A 247 -21.58 12.89 -2.26
C LEU A 247 -21.05 13.85 -3.32
N ASP A 248 -21.47 15.12 -3.25
CA ASP A 248 -20.88 16.17 -4.10
C ASP A 248 -19.44 16.46 -3.68
N LEU A 249 -18.53 16.47 -4.65
CA LEU A 249 -17.11 16.73 -4.46
C LEU A 249 -16.83 18.24 -4.49
N PRO A 250 -15.83 18.74 -3.73
CA PRO A 250 -15.47 20.16 -3.73
C PRO A 250 -15.06 20.71 -5.10
N GLY A 251 -14.51 19.86 -5.95
CA GLY A 251 -14.04 20.19 -7.29
C GLY A 251 -13.79 18.95 -8.14
N PRO A 252 -13.37 19.13 -9.40
CA PRO A 252 -13.19 18.04 -10.35
C PRO A 252 -11.98 17.15 -10.02
N GLY A 253 -11.82 16.09 -10.80
CA GLY A 253 -10.71 15.17 -10.79
C GLY A 253 -11.10 13.84 -11.41
N SER A 254 -10.11 13.02 -11.78
CA SER A 254 -10.27 11.75 -12.48
C SER A 254 -9.70 10.55 -11.71
N SER A 255 -9.19 10.74 -10.47
CA SER A 255 -8.70 9.63 -9.66
C SER A 255 -9.81 8.60 -9.39
N SER A 256 -9.44 7.33 -9.34
CA SER A 256 -10.35 6.29 -8.87
C SER A 256 -10.57 6.41 -7.37
N PRO A 257 -11.76 6.10 -6.84
CA PRO A 257 -11.93 5.90 -5.42
C PRO A 257 -11.16 4.66 -4.97
N ILE A 258 -10.65 4.67 -3.75
CA ILE A 258 -10.08 3.50 -3.09
C ILE A 258 -10.80 3.25 -1.76
N VAL A 259 -10.77 2.01 -1.28
CA VAL A 259 -11.50 1.60 -0.08
C VAL A 259 -10.63 0.76 0.83
N TRP A 260 -10.71 1.02 2.13
CA TRP A 260 -10.17 0.14 3.17
C TRP A 260 -11.16 0.04 4.32
N GLY A 261 -11.74 -1.15 4.51
CA GLY A 261 -12.82 -1.36 5.46
C GLY A 261 -14.01 -0.46 5.18
N ASP A 262 -14.37 0.39 6.13
CA ASP A 262 -15.47 1.35 6.04
C ASP A 262 -15.07 2.74 5.50
N ARG A 263 -13.85 2.91 5.01
CA ARG A 263 -13.30 4.20 4.54
C ARG A 263 -13.10 4.21 3.04
N VAL A 264 -13.69 5.22 2.39
CA VAL A 264 -13.45 5.53 0.98
C VAL A 264 -12.55 6.76 0.90
N PHE A 265 -11.53 6.71 0.05
CA PHE A 265 -10.65 7.84 -0.19
C PHE A 265 -10.70 8.22 -1.67
N VAL A 266 -10.77 9.53 -1.94
CA VAL A 266 -10.79 10.07 -3.29
C VAL A 266 -10.13 11.45 -3.30
N THR A 267 -9.41 11.78 -4.39
CA THR A 267 -8.78 13.09 -4.55
C THR A 267 -9.60 13.99 -5.49
N CYS A 268 -9.57 15.29 -5.27
CA CYS A 268 -10.07 16.31 -6.18
C CYS A 268 -9.23 17.57 -6.06
N TYR A 269 -9.51 18.62 -6.84
CA TYR A 269 -8.80 19.88 -6.74
C TYR A 269 -9.75 21.07 -6.85
N THR A 270 -9.30 22.25 -6.38
CA THR A 270 -10.00 23.54 -6.47
C THR A 270 -9.01 24.67 -6.72
N GLY A 271 -9.52 25.87 -6.97
CA GLY A 271 -8.78 27.11 -7.07
C GLY A 271 -8.30 27.42 -8.47
N TYR A 272 -7.56 26.54 -9.13
CA TYR A 272 -7.12 26.71 -10.50
C TYR A 272 -7.60 25.57 -11.40
N GLY A 273 -8.12 25.90 -12.58
CA GLY A 273 -8.66 24.91 -13.53
C GLY A 273 -9.97 24.24 -13.12
N ASP A 274 -10.64 24.70 -12.05
CA ASP A 274 -11.94 24.19 -11.59
C ASP A 274 -13.15 24.96 -12.18
N GLY A 275 -12.88 25.96 -13.00
CA GLY A 275 -13.89 26.77 -13.68
C GLY A 275 -14.62 27.79 -12.80
N LYS A 276 -14.25 27.95 -11.52
CA LYS A 276 -14.96 28.82 -10.57
C LYS A 276 -14.39 30.25 -10.52
N LYS A 277 -13.11 30.44 -10.81
CA LYS A 277 -12.42 31.74 -10.78
C LYS A 277 -11.74 31.97 -12.14
N ALA A 278 -12.16 33.01 -12.86
CA ALA A 278 -11.68 33.28 -14.21
C ALA A 278 -10.22 33.79 -14.27
N ASP A 279 -9.75 34.42 -13.21
CA ASP A 279 -8.40 34.99 -13.06
C ASP A 279 -7.52 34.15 -12.10
N ALA A 280 -7.83 32.87 -11.97
CA ALA A 280 -7.04 31.96 -11.15
C ALA A 280 -5.66 31.72 -11.78
N GLU A 281 -4.63 31.68 -10.93
CA GLU A 281 -3.25 31.39 -11.28
C GLU A 281 -2.87 29.97 -10.87
N PRO A 282 -1.85 29.32 -11.49
CA PRO A 282 -1.44 27.96 -11.15
C PRO A 282 -1.11 27.74 -9.66
N LEU A 283 -0.69 28.77 -8.94
CA LEU A 283 -0.43 28.70 -7.49
C LEU A 283 -1.71 28.79 -6.63
N ASP A 284 -2.86 29.14 -7.22
CA ASP A 284 -4.16 29.07 -6.53
C ASP A 284 -4.66 27.62 -6.40
N LEU A 285 -4.01 26.66 -7.08
CA LEU A 285 -4.38 25.25 -7.06
C LEU A 285 -4.28 24.68 -5.65
N VAL A 286 -5.36 24.02 -5.22
CA VAL A 286 -5.42 23.25 -3.96
C VAL A 286 -5.86 21.85 -4.28
N ARG A 287 -5.07 20.85 -3.91
CA ARG A 287 -5.46 19.44 -4.00
C ARG A 287 -6.07 18.96 -2.70
N HIS A 288 -7.04 18.10 -2.79
CA HIS A 288 -7.78 17.57 -1.65
C HIS A 288 -7.75 16.05 -1.65
N LEU A 289 -7.57 15.46 -0.48
CA LEU A 289 -7.89 14.07 -0.18
C LEU A 289 -9.11 14.05 0.73
N LEU A 290 -10.19 13.42 0.29
CA LEU A 290 -11.41 13.23 1.06
C LEU A 290 -11.43 11.81 1.63
N CYS A 291 -11.84 11.69 2.90
CA CYS A 291 -12.25 10.43 3.50
C CYS A 291 -13.75 10.43 3.71
N VAL A 292 -14.39 9.38 3.24
CA VAL A 292 -15.86 9.22 3.24
C VAL A 292 -16.21 7.89 3.88
N ASP A 293 -17.26 7.86 4.67
CA ASP A 293 -17.81 6.64 5.24
C ASP A 293 -18.53 5.84 4.14
N LEU A 294 -18.11 4.59 3.93
CA LEU A 294 -18.63 3.73 2.84
C LEU A 294 -20.14 3.46 2.98
N VAL A 295 -20.63 3.34 4.20
CA VAL A 295 -22.04 2.97 4.45
C VAL A 295 -22.97 4.15 4.28
N SER A 296 -22.62 5.30 4.86
CA SER A 296 -23.49 6.47 4.91
C SER A 296 -23.20 7.53 3.84
N GLY A 297 -22.07 7.47 3.14
CA GLY A 297 -21.60 8.51 2.23
C GLY A 297 -21.19 9.82 2.91
N LYS A 298 -21.14 9.85 4.25
CA LYS A 298 -20.76 11.04 4.99
C LYS A 298 -19.27 11.32 4.86
N ARG A 299 -18.92 12.53 4.45
CA ARG A 299 -17.53 12.99 4.51
C ARG A 299 -17.08 13.09 5.96
N LEU A 300 -16.00 12.37 6.30
CA LEU A 300 -15.45 12.29 7.64
C LEU A 300 -14.41 13.39 7.86
N TRP A 301 -13.55 13.61 6.88
CA TRP A 301 -12.56 14.67 6.87
C TRP A 301 -12.09 14.99 5.44
N THR A 302 -11.38 16.10 5.30
CA THR A 302 -10.69 16.51 4.08
C THR A 302 -9.31 17.04 4.46
N ALA A 303 -8.26 16.48 3.86
CA ALA A 303 -6.92 17.07 3.89
C ALA A 303 -6.73 17.89 2.62
N SER A 304 -6.14 19.09 2.74
CA SER A 304 -5.99 20.05 1.64
C SER A 304 -4.54 20.48 1.54
N GLU A 305 -3.97 20.41 0.33
CA GLU A 305 -2.59 20.77 0.03
C GLU A 305 -2.56 21.88 -1.02
N PRO A 306 -2.28 23.12 -0.64
CA PRO A 306 -2.00 24.18 -1.59
C PRO A 306 -0.79 23.86 -2.46
N ALA A 307 -0.79 24.35 -3.70
CA ALA A 307 0.36 24.21 -4.58
C ALA A 307 1.59 24.92 -3.98
N ALA A 308 2.66 24.16 -3.75
CA ALA A 308 3.96 24.71 -3.34
C ALA A 308 4.77 25.21 -4.54
N VAL A 309 4.47 24.68 -5.73
CA VAL A 309 5.11 25.03 -7.00
C VAL A 309 4.01 25.17 -8.06
N ALA A 310 4.18 26.08 -9.00
CA ALA A 310 3.25 26.25 -10.11
C ALA A 310 3.21 24.98 -10.98
N GLU A 311 2.01 24.49 -11.22
CA GLU A 311 1.75 23.39 -12.14
C GLU A 311 1.75 23.89 -13.59
N ASP A 312 1.71 22.94 -14.53
CA ASP A 312 1.52 23.27 -15.95
C ASP A 312 0.18 23.98 -16.15
N GLU A 313 0.11 24.86 -17.15
CA GLU A 313 -1.11 25.62 -17.43
C GLU A 313 -2.28 24.71 -17.82
N TYR A 314 -3.50 25.08 -17.38
CA TYR A 314 -4.73 24.35 -17.66
C TYR A 314 -5.17 24.51 -19.14
N LYS A 315 -4.41 23.86 -20.03
CA LYS A 315 -4.60 23.93 -21.49
C LYS A 315 -4.29 22.58 -22.14
N GLU A 316 -4.49 22.48 -23.43
CA GLU A 316 -4.28 21.30 -24.27
C GLU A 316 -5.06 20.07 -23.75
N TYR A 317 -4.38 19.00 -23.33
CA TYR A 317 -5.00 17.79 -22.81
C TYR A 317 -5.18 17.79 -21.28
N LEU A 318 -4.59 18.74 -20.56
CA LEU A 318 -4.73 18.80 -19.10
C LEU A 318 -6.21 18.98 -18.65
N PRO A 319 -7.07 19.76 -19.34
CA PRO A 319 -8.50 19.81 -19.07
C PRO A 319 -9.26 18.49 -19.22
N GLU A 320 -8.69 17.52 -19.92
CA GLU A 320 -9.33 16.22 -20.11
C GLU A 320 -9.32 15.35 -18.85
N HIS A 321 -8.36 15.57 -17.92
CA HIS A 321 -8.23 14.77 -16.71
C HIS A 321 -7.98 15.60 -15.43
N GLY A 322 -7.51 16.86 -15.55
CA GLY A 322 -7.30 17.78 -14.45
C GLY A 322 -6.10 17.44 -13.54
N TYR A 323 -6.00 18.15 -12.41
CA TYR A 323 -4.87 18.06 -11.48
C TYR A 323 -5.03 16.99 -10.37
N ALA A 324 -6.04 16.12 -10.45
CA ALA A 324 -6.28 15.05 -9.50
C ALA A 324 -6.64 13.74 -10.23
N SER A 325 -5.73 13.30 -11.10
CA SER A 325 -5.83 12.03 -11.85
C SER A 325 -5.20 10.87 -11.10
N ASN A 326 -4.14 11.15 -10.35
CA ASN A 326 -3.39 10.15 -9.59
C ASN A 326 -4.28 9.51 -8.53
N THR A 327 -4.49 8.20 -8.64
CA THR A 327 -5.25 7.45 -7.64
C THR A 327 -4.37 7.23 -6.42
N PRO A 328 -4.85 7.51 -5.21
CA PRO A 328 -4.13 7.21 -3.98
C PRO A 328 -4.01 5.71 -3.74
N ALA A 329 -3.15 5.32 -2.81
CA ALA A 329 -3.06 3.94 -2.31
C ALA A 329 -3.05 3.93 -0.78
N THR A 330 -3.47 2.80 -0.19
CA THR A 330 -3.46 2.62 1.27
C THR A 330 -2.93 1.25 1.66
N ASP A 331 -2.23 1.18 2.79
CA ASP A 331 -1.77 -0.05 3.45
C ASP A 331 -2.65 -0.42 4.66
N GLY A 332 -3.75 0.33 4.90
CA GLY A 332 -4.63 0.15 6.05
C GLY A 332 -4.24 0.98 7.28
N GLU A 333 -3.04 1.56 7.31
CA GLU A 333 -2.59 2.48 8.34
C GLU A 333 -2.52 3.92 7.84
N ARG A 334 -2.10 4.10 6.57
CA ARG A 334 -1.90 5.38 5.90
C ARG A 334 -2.49 5.40 4.52
N VAL A 335 -2.72 6.61 4.04
CA VAL A 335 -3.11 6.88 2.65
C VAL A 335 -2.01 7.70 2.01
N TYR A 336 -1.54 7.24 0.85
CA TYR A 336 -0.45 7.86 0.09
C TYR A 336 -1.01 8.49 -1.18
N CYS A 337 -0.71 9.77 -1.36
CA CYS A 337 -1.14 10.55 -2.52
C CYS A 337 0.08 11.06 -3.29
N PHE A 338 0.08 10.91 -4.60
CA PHE A 338 1.04 11.57 -5.48
C PHE A 338 0.37 12.77 -6.12
N TYR A 339 0.92 13.95 -5.93
CA TYR A 339 0.38 15.23 -6.37
C TYR A 339 1.27 15.92 -7.41
N GLY A 340 1.90 15.16 -8.33
CA GLY A 340 2.77 15.69 -9.36
C GLY A 340 3.93 16.49 -8.78
N LYS A 341 4.12 17.74 -9.23
CA LYS A 341 5.18 18.63 -8.75
C LYS A 341 5.09 18.97 -7.26
N ASN A 342 3.90 18.79 -6.64
CA ASN A 342 3.72 18.99 -5.20
C ASN A 342 4.21 17.79 -4.36
N GLY A 343 4.67 16.71 -4.99
CA GLY A 343 5.31 15.58 -4.32
C GLY A 343 4.37 14.47 -3.87
N VAL A 344 4.91 13.57 -3.06
CA VAL A 344 4.17 12.47 -2.42
C VAL A 344 3.85 12.86 -0.97
N HIS A 345 2.62 12.60 -0.55
CA HIS A 345 2.12 12.90 0.79
C HIS A 345 1.53 11.65 1.41
N ALA A 346 1.83 11.42 2.70
CA ALA A 346 1.21 10.36 3.50
C ALA A 346 0.35 10.97 4.61
N TYR A 347 -0.86 10.42 4.75
CA TYR A 347 -1.83 10.80 5.78
C TYR A 347 -2.18 9.58 6.62
N ASP A 348 -2.40 9.77 7.92
CA ASP A 348 -3.05 8.74 8.73
C ASP A 348 -4.57 8.71 8.48
N PHE A 349 -5.26 7.73 9.02
CA PHE A 349 -6.71 7.59 8.83
C PHE A 349 -7.54 8.66 9.57
N SER A 350 -6.92 9.54 10.35
CA SER A 350 -7.56 10.73 10.90
C SER A 350 -7.48 11.95 9.96
N GLY A 351 -6.71 11.84 8.87
CA GLY A 351 -6.45 12.91 7.90
C GLY A 351 -5.27 13.80 8.26
N LYS A 352 -4.51 13.45 9.30
CA LYS A 352 -3.28 14.16 9.66
C LYS A 352 -2.15 13.76 8.71
N LYS A 353 -1.47 14.76 8.14
CA LYS A 353 -0.28 14.52 7.34
C LYS A 353 0.87 14.00 8.23
N VAL A 354 1.40 12.83 7.86
CA VAL A 354 2.50 12.15 8.56
C VAL A 354 3.84 12.59 8.00
N TRP A 355 3.96 12.58 6.68
CA TRP A 355 5.15 13.05 5.98
C TRP A 355 4.81 13.53 4.57
N SER A 356 5.74 14.24 3.94
CA SER A 356 5.74 14.56 2.51
C SER A 356 7.16 14.49 1.96
N ALA A 357 7.28 14.13 0.67
CA ALA A 357 8.55 14.01 -0.02
C ALA A 357 8.46 14.64 -1.41
N PRO A 358 9.50 15.40 -1.85
CA PRO A 358 9.52 16.01 -3.18
C PRO A 358 9.74 14.95 -4.27
N THR A 359 9.17 15.18 -5.46
CA THR A 359 9.33 14.29 -6.62
C THR A 359 10.07 14.96 -7.78
N GLY A 360 10.12 16.26 -7.81
CA GLY A 360 10.68 17.07 -8.89
C GLY A 360 9.69 18.12 -9.37
N THR A 361 10.17 19.07 -10.19
CA THR A 361 9.37 20.22 -10.65
C THR A 361 9.45 20.44 -12.15
N MET A 362 10.01 19.47 -12.89
CA MET A 362 10.08 19.52 -14.35
C MET A 362 8.69 19.37 -14.97
N SER A 363 8.62 19.69 -16.27
CA SER A 363 7.47 19.39 -17.12
C SER A 363 7.92 18.56 -18.30
N SER A 364 7.03 17.74 -18.85
CA SER A 364 7.26 17.15 -20.15
C SER A 364 7.07 18.18 -21.27
N ALA A 365 7.57 17.86 -22.45
CA ALA A 365 7.35 18.67 -23.64
C ALA A 365 5.86 18.86 -23.99
N MET A 366 5.00 17.95 -23.51
CA MET A 366 3.56 17.99 -23.76
C MET A 366 2.79 18.81 -22.71
N THR A 367 3.38 19.09 -21.53
CA THR A 367 2.72 19.82 -20.43
C THR A 367 1.34 19.25 -20.04
N TRP A 368 1.18 17.91 -20.11
CA TRP A 368 -0.10 17.25 -19.82
C TRP A 368 -0.30 16.96 -18.32
N GLY A 369 0.71 17.23 -17.50
CA GLY A 369 0.67 16.99 -16.05
C GLY A 369 0.82 15.52 -15.68
N SER A 370 0.71 15.23 -14.41
CA SER A 370 0.92 13.91 -13.82
C SER A 370 -0.38 13.08 -13.77
N ALA A 371 -0.30 11.80 -14.10
CA ALA A 371 -1.45 10.90 -14.07
C ALA A 371 -1.15 9.50 -13.48
N SER A 372 0.11 9.13 -13.27
CA SER A 372 0.48 7.84 -12.69
C SER A 372 0.03 7.73 -11.23
N SER A 373 -0.49 6.57 -10.87
CA SER A 373 -0.99 6.30 -9.51
C SER A 373 0.09 5.71 -8.61
N VAL A 374 -0.13 5.78 -7.29
CA VAL A 374 0.80 5.25 -6.29
C VAL A 374 0.78 3.72 -6.29
N VAL A 375 1.97 3.11 -6.20
CA VAL A 375 2.17 1.66 -6.04
C VAL A 375 2.84 1.39 -4.70
N LEU A 376 2.30 0.46 -3.92
CA LEU A 376 2.88 0.00 -2.65
C LEU A 376 3.53 -1.37 -2.87
N ALA A 377 4.81 -1.50 -2.48
CA ALA A 377 5.57 -2.75 -2.59
C ALA A 377 6.46 -2.93 -1.35
N GLY A 378 6.11 -3.85 -0.46
CA GLY A 378 6.80 -4.03 0.82
C GLY A 378 6.82 -2.72 1.63
N GLU A 379 8.01 -2.23 1.97
CA GLU A 379 8.17 -0.96 2.70
C GLU A 379 8.20 0.28 1.77
N ALA A 380 8.07 0.09 0.45
CA ALA A 380 8.22 1.17 -0.51
C ALA A 380 6.87 1.74 -0.99
N VAL A 381 6.79 3.07 -1.05
CA VAL A 381 5.82 3.86 -1.81
C VAL A 381 6.48 4.27 -3.11
N ILE A 382 6.02 3.74 -4.23
CA ILE A 382 6.63 3.93 -5.55
C ILE A 382 5.74 4.81 -6.41
N VAL A 383 6.34 5.80 -7.08
CA VAL A 383 5.67 6.69 -8.02
C VAL A 383 6.47 6.83 -9.31
N ASN A 384 5.77 6.90 -10.42
CA ASN A 384 6.37 7.29 -11.69
C ASN A 384 6.28 8.82 -11.82
N ALA A 385 7.38 9.49 -11.54
CA ALA A 385 7.57 10.93 -11.69
C ALA A 385 8.26 11.25 -13.04
N GLY A 386 7.77 10.61 -14.11
CA GLY A 386 8.35 10.72 -15.45
C GLY A 386 8.39 12.15 -15.98
N ASP A 387 7.35 12.93 -15.75
CA ASP A 387 7.29 14.33 -16.15
C ASP A 387 8.01 15.24 -15.16
N GLU A 388 7.90 14.99 -13.85
CA GLU A 388 8.46 15.84 -12.80
C GLU A 388 9.99 15.69 -12.62
N ALA A 389 10.53 14.48 -12.89
CA ALA A 389 11.93 14.16 -12.59
C ALA A 389 12.62 13.25 -13.61
N ARG A 390 11.93 12.78 -14.65
CA ARG A 390 12.43 11.71 -15.54
C ARG A 390 12.86 10.47 -14.74
N ALA A 391 12.12 10.14 -13.68
CA ALA A 391 12.50 9.09 -12.74
C ALA A 391 11.31 8.30 -12.21
N LEU A 392 11.56 7.03 -11.88
CA LEU A 392 10.80 6.31 -10.87
C LEU A 392 11.43 6.59 -9.50
N LEU A 393 10.60 6.85 -8.52
CA LEU A 393 11.01 7.17 -7.16
C LEU A 393 10.35 6.21 -6.18
N ALA A 394 11.11 5.74 -5.21
CA ALA A 394 10.59 4.98 -4.09
C ALA A 394 10.92 5.64 -2.76
N PHE A 395 9.95 5.72 -1.89
CA PHE A 395 10.06 6.31 -0.57
C PHE A 395 9.71 5.28 0.49
N ASP A 396 10.40 5.31 1.62
CA ASP A 396 10.02 4.53 2.80
C ASP A 396 8.62 4.93 3.27
N ARG A 397 7.70 3.98 3.34
CA ARG A 397 6.29 4.24 3.63
C ARG A 397 6.04 4.85 5.01
N ARG A 398 6.97 4.70 5.95
CA ARG A 398 6.83 5.21 7.33
C ARG A 398 7.38 6.62 7.49
N SER A 399 8.54 6.89 6.87
CA SER A 399 9.27 8.14 7.06
C SER A 399 9.23 9.09 5.87
N GLY A 400 8.91 8.61 4.66
CA GLY A 400 9.01 9.39 3.43
C GLY A 400 10.45 9.60 2.94
N LYS A 401 11.46 8.95 3.57
CA LYS A 401 12.84 8.98 3.11
C LYS A 401 12.93 8.28 1.75
N GLU A 402 13.62 8.89 0.77
CA GLU A 402 13.89 8.25 -0.52
C GLU A 402 14.75 6.99 -0.29
N LEU A 403 14.25 5.85 -0.78
CA LEU A 403 14.92 4.55 -0.73
C LEU A 403 15.79 4.34 -1.95
N TRP A 404 15.22 4.60 -3.12
CA TRP A 404 15.93 4.49 -4.39
C TRP A 404 15.29 5.37 -5.45
N ARG A 405 16.07 5.62 -6.51
CA ARG A 405 15.70 6.38 -7.68
C ARG A 405 16.24 5.69 -8.93
N MET A 406 15.39 5.50 -9.94
CA MET A 406 15.81 5.06 -11.27
C MET A 406 15.54 6.20 -12.27
N GLU A 407 16.58 6.88 -12.70
CA GLU A 407 16.51 7.96 -13.68
C GLU A 407 16.59 7.40 -15.11
N ASP A 408 15.66 7.83 -15.97
CA ASP A 408 15.68 7.53 -17.39
C ASP A 408 14.91 8.60 -18.17
N PRO A 409 15.54 9.30 -19.13
CA PRO A 409 14.85 10.28 -19.98
C PRO A 409 13.66 9.71 -20.76
N MET A 410 13.63 8.39 -21.01
CA MET A 410 12.53 7.73 -21.71
C MET A 410 11.24 7.62 -20.87
N LEU A 411 11.31 7.94 -19.58
CA LEU A 411 10.13 8.05 -18.69
C LEU A 411 9.30 9.31 -18.99
N GLU A 412 9.86 10.32 -19.64
CA GLU A 412 9.08 11.47 -20.09
C GLU A 412 7.91 11.03 -20.97
N GLN A 413 6.71 11.59 -20.74
CA GLN A 413 5.47 11.22 -21.43
C GLN A 413 5.03 9.76 -21.18
N THR A 414 5.48 9.17 -20.08
CA THR A 414 5.02 7.88 -19.58
C THR A 414 4.11 8.11 -18.39
N TYR A 415 2.81 8.18 -18.64
CA TYR A 415 1.77 8.42 -17.62
C TYR A 415 1.27 7.13 -16.97
N ALA A 416 1.78 6.01 -17.45
CA ALA A 416 1.41 4.67 -17.05
C ALA A 416 1.73 4.41 -15.57
N THR A 417 0.79 3.83 -14.84
CA THR A 417 1.03 3.32 -13.50
C THR A 417 1.81 2.00 -13.58
N PRO A 418 2.95 1.86 -12.87
CA PRO A 418 3.65 0.58 -12.75
C PRO A 418 2.78 -0.50 -12.10
N ALA A 419 3.05 -1.77 -12.39
CA ALA A 419 2.32 -2.90 -11.82
C ALA A 419 3.26 -3.87 -11.11
N LEU A 420 2.73 -4.63 -10.16
CA LEU A 420 3.48 -5.68 -9.47
C LEU A 420 3.07 -7.04 -10.04
N GLN A 421 4.03 -7.84 -10.46
CA GLN A 421 3.82 -9.22 -10.90
C GLN A 421 4.56 -10.19 -9.98
N ARG A 422 3.83 -11.11 -9.37
CA ARG A 422 4.43 -12.21 -8.62
C ARG A 422 4.94 -13.27 -9.59
N ILE A 423 6.25 -13.47 -9.61
CA ILE A 423 6.94 -14.43 -10.48
C ILE A 423 7.12 -15.78 -9.77
N ALA A 424 7.48 -15.75 -8.48
CA ALA A 424 7.67 -16.92 -7.63
C ALA A 424 7.23 -16.59 -6.19
N SER A 425 7.29 -17.55 -5.28
CA SER A 425 6.92 -17.37 -3.87
C SER A 425 7.71 -16.27 -3.18
N ASP A 426 8.97 -16.11 -3.56
CA ASP A 426 9.96 -15.17 -3.02
C ASP A 426 10.31 -14.03 -3.98
N ARG A 427 9.69 -13.98 -5.17
CA ARG A 427 10.00 -12.99 -6.20
C ARG A 427 8.76 -12.26 -6.71
N THR A 428 8.76 -10.95 -6.55
CA THR A 428 7.84 -10.02 -7.20
C THR A 428 8.64 -9.03 -8.05
N ASP A 429 8.26 -8.82 -9.30
CA ASP A 429 8.84 -7.83 -10.19
C ASP A 429 7.92 -6.60 -10.28
N LEU A 430 8.52 -5.41 -10.24
CA LEU A 430 7.87 -4.15 -10.57
C LEU A 430 7.93 -3.94 -12.08
N LEU A 431 6.80 -4.03 -12.74
CA LEU A 431 6.67 -3.85 -14.19
C LEU A 431 6.58 -2.37 -14.53
N VAL A 432 7.43 -1.91 -15.42
CA VAL A 432 7.49 -0.51 -15.88
C VAL A 432 7.51 -0.49 -17.40
N ALA A 433 6.48 0.08 -17.99
CA ALA A 433 6.47 0.35 -19.42
C ALA A 433 7.04 1.75 -19.68
N ILE A 434 8.01 1.86 -20.56
CA ILE A 434 8.53 3.10 -21.09
C ILE A 434 8.43 3.08 -22.62
N ARG A 435 8.71 4.19 -23.27
CA ARG A 435 8.61 4.27 -24.73
C ARG A 435 9.55 3.27 -25.42
N GLY A 436 8.98 2.23 -26.04
CA GLY A 436 9.74 1.23 -26.78
C GLY A 436 10.37 0.12 -25.93
N GLU A 437 10.12 0.08 -24.62
CA GLU A 437 10.69 -0.95 -23.75
C GLU A 437 9.72 -1.31 -22.59
N LEU A 438 9.72 -2.58 -22.17
CA LEU A 438 9.09 -3.05 -20.94
C LEU A 438 10.18 -3.59 -20.03
N ARG A 439 10.14 -3.22 -18.75
CA ARG A 439 11.12 -3.61 -17.73
C ARG A 439 10.47 -4.30 -16.54
N GLY A 440 11.19 -5.27 -15.98
CA GLY A 440 10.92 -5.83 -14.66
C GLY A 440 12.04 -5.45 -13.69
N LEU A 441 11.70 -4.72 -12.64
CA LEU A 441 12.62 -4.22 -11.63
C LEU A 441 12.43 -4.97 -10.31
N ASP A 442 13.48 -4.96 -9.51
CA ASP A 442 13.37 -5.26 -8.09
C ASP A 442 12.65 -4.10 -7.38
N PRO A 443 11.45 -4.29 -6.79
CA PRO A 443 10.73 -3.21 -6.14
C PRO A 443 11.43 -2.67 -4.88
N ALA A 444 12.34 -3.44 -4.26
CA ALA A 444 13.05 -3.02 -3.06
C ALA A 444 14.26 -2.12 -3.34
N SER A 445 14.91 -2.28 -4.51
CA SER A 445 16.13 -1.56 -4.87
C SER A 445 16.03 -0.70 -6.14
N GLY A 446 14.98 -0.88 -6.95
CA GLY A 446 14.84 -0.24 -8.26
C GLY A 446 15.77 -0.83 -9.34
N ALA A 447 16.55 -1.86 -9.03
CA ALA A 447 17.46 -2.50 -9.97
C ALA A 447 16.69 -3.22 -11.09
N ILE A 448 17.09 -3.00 -12.34
CA ILE A 448 16.52 -3.70 -13.50
C ILE A 448 16.96 -5.15 -13.46
N ARG A 449 16.04 -6.09 -13.30
CA ARG A 449 16.28 -7.53 -13.38
C ARG A 449 16.26 -8.01 -14.83
N TRP A 450 15.29 -7.53 -15.58
CA TRP A 450 15.16 -7.84 -17.00
C TRP A 450 14.51 -6.67 -17.76
N LYS A 451 14.71 -6.66 -19.07
CA LYS A 451 14.07 -5.73 -19.98
C LYS A 451 13.80 -6.39 -21.33
N THR A 452 12.88 -5.83 -22.09
CA THR A 452 12.58 -6.29 -23.46
C THR A 452 12.15 -5.12 -24.33
N ALA A 453 12.53 -5.16 -25.61
CA ALA A 453 11.99 -4.22 -26.59
C ALA A 453 10.46 -4.36 -26.67
N SER A 454 9.79 -3.23 -26.79
CA SER A 454 8.34 -3.14 -26.94
C SER A 454 7.96 -2.36 -28.19
N PRO A 455 7.04 -2.88 -29.02
CA PRO A 455 6.52 -2.14 -30.15
C PRO A 455 5.56 -0.99 -29.74
N VAL A 456 5.18 -0.91 -28.45
CA VAL A 456 4.37 0.19 -27.90
C VAL A 456 5.26 1.42 -27.74
N THR A 457 5.01 2.44 -28.54
CA THR A 457 5.83 3.66 -28.63
C THR A 457 4.98 4.92 -28.51
N GLY A 458 5.64 6.09 -28.45
CA GLY A 458 4.96 7.38 -28.26
C GLY A 458 4.48 7.58 -26.83
N ASN A 459 3.36 8.27 -26.64
CA ASN A 459 2.82 8.54 -25.30
C ASN A 459 2.19 7.26 -24.72
N LEU A 460 2.53 6.94 -23.47
CA LEU A 460 2.04 5.77 -22.76
C LEU A 460 1.13 6.20 -21.61
N SER A 461 -0.18 5.95 -21.77
CA SER A 461 -1.17 6.20 -20.70
C SER A 461 -1.60 4.90 -20.01
N ALA A 462 -1.65 3.80 -20.76
CA ALA A 462 -1.97 2.48 -20.23
C ALA A 462 -0.72 1.80 -19.64
N GLY A 463 -0.84 1.26 -18.44
CA GLY A 463 0.23 0.51 -17.76
C GLY A 463 0.27 -0.96 -18.14
N PRO A 464 1.32 -1.69 -17.74
CA PRO A 464 1.39 -3.13 -17.89
C PRO A 464 0.35 -3.82 -16.98
N VAL A 465 -0.29 -4.86 -17.46
CA VAL A 465 -1.26 -5.66 -16.71
C VAL A 465 -0.71 -7.08 -16.55
N PRO A 466 -0.37 -7.50 -15.33
CA PRO A 466 -0.06 -8.91 -15.05
C PRO A 466 -1.25 -9.80 -15.37
N ILE A 467 -1.01 -10.90 -16.07
CA ILE A 467 -2.00 -11.91 -16.39
C ILE A 467 -1.43 -13.31 -16.09
N SER A 468 -2.27 -14.32 -16.11
CA SER A 468 -1.92 -15.69 -15.75
C SER A 468 -0.77 -16.25 -16.58
N GLY A 469 -0.05 -17.25 -16.05
CA GLY A 469 1.09 -17.88 -16.74
C GLY A 469 2.32 -16.99 -16.86
N ASN A 470 2.55 -16.09 -15.90
CA ASN A 470 3.66 -15.12 -15.92
C ASN A 470 3.69 -14.27 -17.19
N ARG A 471 2.54 -13.92 -17.72
CA ARG A 471 2.41 -13.06 -18.90
C ARG A 471 2.04 -11.63 -18.50
N ILE A 472 2.26 -10.70 -19.43
CA ILE A 472 2.02 -9.26 -19.24
C ILE A 472 1.32 -8.74 -20.49
N ALA A 473 0.10 -8.24 -20.32
CA ALA A 473 -0.56 -7.46 -21.38
C ALA A 473 -0.12 -6.00 -21.29
N LEU A 474 0.30 -5.44 -22.41
CA LEU A 474 0.63 -4.00 -22.55
C LEU A 474 -0.05 -3.47 -23.81
N PHE A 475 -1.08 -2.67 -23.61
CA PHE A 475 -1.83 -2.00 -24.67
C PHE A 475 -1.50 -0.51 -24.61
N GLY A 476 -1.53 0.19 -25.74
CA GLY A 476 -1.30 1.62 -25.71
C GLY A 476 -0.50 2.14 -26.91
N GLY A 477 0.16 3.29 -26.65
CA GLY A 477 0.92 4.03 -27.66
C GLY A 477 0.07 5.03 -28.44
N PHE A 478 0.62 6.24 -28.63
CA PHE A 478 0.01 7.26 -29.45
C PHE A 478 1.10 7.97 -30.27
N PRO A 479 0.87 8.21 -31.59
CA PRO A 479 -0.39 8.06 -32.33
C PRO A 479 -0.70 6.64 -32.83
N ARG A 480 0.23 5.68 -32.72
CA ARG A 480 0.02 4.30 -33.15
C ARG A 480 -0.34 3.42 -31.95
N THR A 481 -1.63 3.15 -31.77
CA THR A 481 -2.09 2.25 -30.70
C THR A 481 -1.98 0.79 -31.13
N ILE A 482 -1.41 -0.03 -30.27
CA ILE A 482 -1.30 -1.50 -30.45
C ILE A 482 -1.58 -2.22 -29.13
N GLY A 483 -1.92 -3.50 -29.23
CA GLY A 483 -1.96 -4.41 -28.10
C GLY A 483 -0.86 -5.45 -28.22
N THR A 484 -0.26 -5.79 -27.09
CA THR A 484 0.83 -6.76 -27.00
C THR A 484 0.69 -7.63 -25.77
N VAL A 485 1.23 -8.84 -25.84
CA VAL A 485 1.46 -9.69 -24.65
C VAL A 485 2.90 -10.17 -24.64
N PHE A 486 3.50 -10.13 -23.46
CA PHE A 486 4.87 -10.56 -23.20
C PHE A 486 4.91 -11.71 -22.20
N ALA A 487 5.94 -12.55 -22.28
CA ALA A 487 6.34 -13.43 -21.20
C ALA A 487 7.09 -12.63 -20.12
N GLY A 488 6.61 -12.63 -18.89
CA GLY A 488 7.24 -11.95 -17.74
C GLY A 488 8.35 -12.77 -17.10
N GLY A 489 9.12 -12.11 -16.21
CA GLY A 489 10.23 -12.73 -15.47
C GLY A 489 11.46 -12.97 -16.33
N GLY A 490 12.40 -13.77 -15.81
CA GLY A 490 13.72 -13.99 -16.41
C GLY A 490 14.75 -12.98 -15.93
N GLU A 491 15.87 -12.86 -16.66
CA GLU A 491 17.00 -11.97 -16.33
C GLU A 491 17.59 -11.35 -17.61
N GLY A 492 18.17 -10.16 -17.50
CA GLY A 492 18.87 -9.49 -18.56
C GLY A 492 17.99 -8.98 -19.71
N ASP A 493 18.53 -8.92 -20.93
CA ASP A 493 17.79 -8.46 -22.12
C ASP A 493 17.05 -9.63 -22.77
N ARG A 494 15.72 -9.53 -22.81
CA ARG A 494 14.80 -10.54 -23.34
C ARG A 494 14.12 -10.12 -24.63
N SER A 495 14.70 -9.19 -25.36
CA SER A 495 14.11 -8.67 -26.61
C SER A 495 13.96 -9.73 -27.69
N ALA A 496 14.68 -10.86 -27.59
CA ALA A 496 14.61 -11.94 -28.55
C ALA A 496 13.42 -12.93 -28.31
N ASP A 497 12.91 -13.01 -27.08
CA ASP A 497 12.00 -14.11 -26.69
C ASP A 497 10.78 -13.69 -25.85
N ALA A 498 10.74 -12.47 -25.31
CA ALA A 498 9.66 -12.09 -24.41
C ALA A 498 8.36 -11.71 -25.13
N LEU A 499 8.40 -11.09 -26.33
CA LEU A 499 7.19 -10.71 -27.06
C LEU A 499 6.49 -11.95 -27.60
N LEU A 500 5.27 -12.24 -27.11
CA LEU A 500 4.47 -13.38 -27.55
C LEU A 500 3.64 -13.04 -28.79
N TRP A 501 3.01 -11.86 -28.80
CA TRP A 501 2.30 -11.36 -29.96
C TRP A 501 2.11 -9.84 -29.89
N GLU A 502 1.85 -9.22 -31.07
CA GLU A 502 1.38 -7.84 -31.22
C GLU A 502 0.18 -7.77 -32.16
N SER A 503 -0.70 -6.81 -31.97
CA SER A 503 -1.90 -6.63 -32.76
C SER A 503 -2.31 -5.18 -32.92
N GLN A 504 -2.76 -4.81 -34.13
CA GLN A 504 -3.37 -3.51 -34.40
C GLN A 504 -4.91 -3.55 -34.30
N THR A 505 -5.49 -4.70 -34.04
CA THR A 505 -6.94 -4.90 -33.89
C THR A 505 -7.33 -5.22 -32.44
N ALA A 506 -6.54 -6.03 -31.74
CA ALA A 506 -6.66 -6.26 -30.30
C ALA A 506 -5.89 -5.16 -29.57
N LYS A 507 -6.51 -4.00 -29.34
CA LYS A 507 -5.82 -2.80 -28.84
C LYS A 507 -6.75 -1.89 -28.04
N SER A 508 -6.16 -1.04 -27.20
CA SER A 508 -6.79 0.08 -26.49
C SER A 508 -5.70 1.11 -26.18
N TYR A 509 -6.03 2.40 -26.20
CA TYR A 509 -5.04 3.46 -25.89
C TYR A 509 -4.93 3.71 -24.38
N MET A 510 -6.04 3.89 -23.67
CA MET A 510 -6.04 4.19 -22.23
C MET A 510 -6.63 3.09 -21.38
N PRO A 511 -7.84 2.54 -21.66
CA PRO A 511 -8.42 1.51 -20.83
C PRO A 511 -7.58 0.23 -20.83
N LEU A 512 -7.32 -0.30 -19.65
CA LEU A 512 -6.54 -1.51 -19.43
C LEU A 512 -7.42 -2.76 -19.58
N PRO A 513 -6.90 -3.88 -20.12
CA PRO A 513 -7.64 -5.14 -20.16
C PRO A 513 -7.79 -5.76 -18.76
N VAL A 514 -8.72 -6.69 -18.64
CA VAL A 514 -8.86 -7.63 -17.52
C VAL A 514 -8.74 -9.05 -18.06
N GLU A 515 -8.16 -9.96 -17.27
CA GLU A 515 -8.15 -11.40 -17.59
C GLU A 515 -9.16 -12.12 -16.70
N HIS A 516 -9.97 -12.97 -17.28
CA HIS A 516 -10.90 -13.84 -16.56
C HIS A 516 -11.01 -15.19 -17.28
N GLU A 517 -10.90 -16.29 -16.52
CA GLU A 517 -10.97 -17.66 -17.04
C GLU A 517 -10.10 -17.92 -18.28
N GLY A 518 -8.89 -17.32 -18.28
CA GLY A 518 -7.92 -17.49 -19.37
C GLY A 518 -8.25 -16.71 -20.64
N LEU A 519 -9.12 -15.70 -20.58
CA LEU A 519 -9.44 -14.79 -21.68
C LEU A 519 -9.20 -13.34 -21.28
N LEU A 520 -8.77 -12.52 -22.24
CA LEU A 520 -8.61 -11.08 -22.08
C LEU A 520 -9.85 -10.35 -22.55
N TYR A 521 -10.37 -9.45 -21.72
CA TYR A 521 -11.52 -8.59 -22.02
C TYR A 521 -11.12 -7.13 -21.88
N TRP A 522 -11.61 -6.27 -22.78
CA TRP A 522 -11.44 -4.82 -22.67
C TRP A 522 -12.54 -4.07 -23.39
N VAL A 523 -12.66 -2.79 -23.06
CA VAL A 523 -13.41 -1.82 -23.87
C VAL A 523 -12.40 -0.74 -24.25
N SER A 524 -12.17 -0.54 -25.54
CA SER A 524 -11.20 0.44 -26.02
C SER A 524 -11.73 1.89 -25.86
N ASP A 525 -10.81 2.84 -25.91
CA ASP A 525 -11.10 4.27 -25.84
C ASP A 525 -12.15 4.75 -26.86
N ASP A 526 -12.24 4.11 -28.04
CA ASP A 526 -13.22 4.39 -29.08
C ASP A 526 -14.52 3.57 -28.96
N GLY A 527 -14.71 2.82 -27.87
CA GLY A 527 -15.95 2.09 -27.57
C GLY A 527 -16.08 0.74 -28.26
N ILE A 528 -14.96 0.03 -28.45
CA ILE A 528 -14.97 -1.35 -28.91
C ILE A 528 -14.82 -2.30 -27.72
N ALA A 529 -15.85 -3.09 -27.44
CA ALA A 529 -15.78 -4.22 -26.55
C ALA A 529 -15.15 -5.42 -27.28
N ALA A 530 -14.18 -6.06 -26.66
CA ALA A 530 -13.49 -7.18 -27.28
C ALA A 530 -13.05 -8.24 -26.25
N CYS A 531 -12.90 -9.46 -26.78
CA CYS A 531 -12.37 -10.62 -26.07
C CYS A 531 -11.33 -11.32 -26.94
N ALA A 532 -10.22 -11.74 -26.34
CA ALA A 532 -9.15 -12.46 -27.05
C ALA A 532 -8.51 -13.54 -26.19
N LYS A 533 -7.87 -14.50 -26.85
CA LYS A 533 -6.98 -15.48 -26.22
C LYS A 533 -5.65 -14.81 -25.87
N PRO A 534 -5.19 -14.85 -24.61
CA PRO A 534 -3.95 -14.20 -24.21
C PRO A 534 -2.69 -14.84 -24.80
N GLU A 535 -2.76 -16.10 -25.25
CA GLU A 535 -1.63 -16.83 -25.84
C GLU A 535 -1.28 -16.36 -27.25
N SER A 536 -2.31 -15.95 -28.05
CA SER A 536 -2.16 -15.70 -29.49
C SER A 536 -2.67 -14.35 -29.95
N GLY A 537 -3.44 -13.64 -29.13
CA GLY A 537 -4.14 -12.43 -29.53
C GLY A 537 -5.34 -12.68 -30.48
N GLU A 538 -5.75 -13.95 -30.66
CA GLU A 538 -6.92 -14.32 -31.44
C GLU A 538 -8.18 -13.72 -30.82
N LEU A 539 -8.87 -12.87 -31.58
CA LEU A 539 -10.13 -12.24 -31.17
C LEU A 539 -11.27 -13.26 -31.25
N LEU A 540 -11.99 -13.42 -30.14
CA LEU A 540 -13.23 -14.20 -30.09
C LEU A 540 -14.44 -13.35 -30.47
N TYR A 541 -14.44 -12.08 -30.04
CA TYR A 541 -15.37 -11.07 -30.52
C TYR A 541 -14.72 -9.67 -30.52
N ARG A 542 -15.32 -8.78 -31.32
CA ARG A 542 -14.97 -7.36 -31.41
C ARG A 542 -16.20 -6.56 -31.83
N GLU A 543 -16.90 -5.97 -30.85
CA GLU A 543 -18.20 -5.36 -31.05
C GLU A 543 -18.19 -3.87 -30.65
N ARG A 544 -18.86 -3.06 -31.47
CA ARG A 544 -18.98 -1.63 -31.19
C ARG A 544 -20.13 -1.39 -30.23
N LEU A 545 -19.83 -0.74 -29.11
CA LEU A 545 -20.84 -0.24 -28.19
C LEU A 545 -21.52 1.01 -28.77
N ASP A 546 -22.82 1.15 -28.52
CA ASP A 546 -23.56 2.35 -28.92
C ASP A 546 -23.21 3.49 -27.93
N VAL A 547 -22.17 4.23 -28.26
CA VAL A 547 -21.74 5.43 -27.58
C VAL A 547 -22.14 6.62 -28.47
N ALA A 548 -23.29 7.24 -28.21
CA ALA A 548 -23.66 8.48 -28.86
C ALA A 548 -22.57 9.54 -28.53
N SER A 549 -21.71 9.87 -29.49
CA SER A 549 -20.69 10.89 -29.29
C SER A 549 -21.34 12.26 -29.42
N GLU A 550 -21.58 12.94 -28.31
CA GLU A 550 -22.02 14.35 -28.31
C GLU A 550 -20.95 15.29 -28.91
N THR A 551 -19.73 14.86 -29.13
CA THR A 551 -18.60 15.70 -29.51
C THR A 551 -17.88 15.32 -30.82
N GLY A 552 -18.31 14.31 -31.56
CA GLY A 552 -17.81 14.00 -32.93
C GLY A 552 -16.32 13.64 -33.08
N LYS A 553 -15.50 13.74 -32.03
CA LYS A 553 -14.06 13.45 -32.01
C LYS A 553 -13.57 12.85 -30.70
N GLY A 554 -14.45 12.48 -29.77
CA GLY A 554 -14.06 12.13 -28.42
C GLY A 554 -13.75 10.65 -28.22
N MET A 555 -12.73 10.35 -27.46
CA MET A 555 -12.56 9.05 -26.83
C MET A 555 -13.72 8.85 -25.84
N ALA A 556 -14.46 7.74 -26.00
CA ALA A 556 -15.65 7.49 -25.22
C ALA A 556 -15.33 6.91 -23.82
N PHE A 557 -14.16 6.26 -23.68
CA PHE A 557 -13.74 5.62 -22.42
C PHE A 557 -12.32 6.05 -22.04
N TYR A 558 -12.16 6.54 -20.81
CA TYR A 558 -10.87 6.76 -20.16
C TYR A 558 -10.69 5.78 -18.98
N ALA A 559 -11.77 5.50 -18.27
CA ALA A 559 -11.80 4.53 -17.20
C ALA A 559 -11.50 3.12 -17.72
N SER A 560 -10.65 2.40 -17.02
CA SER A 560 -10.45 0.97 -17.29
C SER A 560 -11.68 0.18 -16.82
N PRO A 561 -12.14 -0.83 -17.56
CA PRO A 561 -13.17 -1.72 -17.05
C PRO A 561 -12.63 -2.51 -15.85
N ILE A 562 -13.54 -2.88 -14.96
CA ILE A 562 -13.32 -3.85 -13.90
C ILE A 562 -14.22 -5.05 -14.10
N LEU A 563 -13.83 -6.20 -13.56
CA LEU A 563 -14.65 -7.39 -13.53
C LEU A 563 -15.19 -7.62 -12.12
N VAL A 564 -16.50 -7.77 -12.01
CA VAL A 564 -17.24 -8.05 -10.76
C VAL A 564 -18.02 -9.33 -10.96
N GLY A 565 -17.60 -10.42 -10.30
CA GLY A 565 -18.06 -11.77 -10.66
C GLY A 565 -17.84 -12.02 -12.17
N ASP A 566 -18.88 -12.36 -12.90
CA ASP A 566 -18.82 -12.65 -14.34
C ASP A 566 -19.20 -11.45 -15.23
N HIS A 567 -19.15 -10.21 -14.72
CA HIS A 567 -19.58 -9.04 -15.46
C HIS A 567 -18.49 -7.96 -15.53
N LEU A 568 -18.16 -7.54 -16.75
CA LEU A 568 -17.39 -6.32 -17.00
C LEU A 568 -18.26 -5.09 -16.73
N ILE A 569 -17.72 -4.18 -15.92
CA ILE A 569 -18.30 -2.85 -15.66
C ILE A 569 -17.41 -1.82 -16.37
N ALA A 570 -17.88 -1.30 -17.48
CA ALA A 570 -17.16 -0.34 -18.32
C ALA A 570 -17.83 1.04 -18.27
N VAL A 571 -17.17 2.01 -17.67
CA VAL A 571 -17.68 3.37 -17.47
C VAL A 571 -17.30 4.25 -18.65
N SER A 572 -18.30 4.68 -19.42
CA SER A 572 -18.11 5.70 -20.47
C SER A 572 -18.10 7.09 -19.86
N ARG A 573 -17.41 8.02 -20.50
CA ARG A 573 -17.34 9.43 -20.08
C ARG A 573 -18.70 10.11 -20.01
N SER A 574 -19.64 9.79 -20.93
CA SER A 574 -20.96 10.43 -21.02
C SER A 574 -22.10 9.48 -21.41
N ALA A 575 -21.79 8.32 -22.01
CA ALA A 575 -22.84 7.42 -22.52
C ALA A 575 -23.43 6.47 -21.46
N GLY A 576 -22.92 6.50 -20.22
CA GLY A 576 -23.31 5.64 -19.11
C GLY A 576 -22.33 4.50 -18.83
N THR A 577 -22.73 3.58 -17.97
CA THR A 577 -21.93 2.42 -17.58
C THR A 577 -22.48 1.17 -18.26
N PHE A 578 -21.66 0.54 -19.07
CA PHE A 578 -21.97 -0.69 -19.79
C PHE A 578 -21.66 -1.90 -18.92
N VAL A 579 -22.63 -2.80 -18.77
CA VAL A 579 -22.48 -4.08 -18.10
C VAL A 579 -22.46 -5.16 -19.16
N ILE A 580 -21.31 -5.85 -19.29
CA ILE A 580 -21.06 -6.85 -20.35
C ILE A 580 -20.72 -8.18 -19.67
N GLU A 581 -21.34 -9.28 -20.11
CA GLU A 581 -21.00 -10.61 -19.60
C GLU A 581 -19.59 -11.02 -20.06
N ALA A 582 -18.76 -11.46 -19.11
CA ALA A 582 -17.42 -11.96 -19.40
C ALA A 582 -17.51 -13.41 -19.95
N SER A 583 -17.79 -13.53 -21.23
CA SER A 583 -17.92 -14.80 -21.91
C SER A 583 -17.25 -14.75 -23.29
N PRO A 584 -16.93 -15.92 -23.92
CA PRO A 584 -16.35 -15.96 -25.27
C PRO A 584 -17.24 -15.36 -26.36
N THR A 585 -18.51 -15.16 -26.07
CA THR A 585 -19.49 -14.56 -27.00
C THR A 585 -19.99 -13.27 -26.42
N PHE A 586 -19.98 -12.19 -27.22
CA PHE A 586 -20.41 -10.88 -26.75
C PHE A 586 -21.88 -10.89 -26.31
N LYS A 587 -22.12 -10.38 -25.10
CA LYS A 587 -23.46 -10.18 -24.56
C LYS A 587 -23.49 -8.92 -23.69
N LEU A 588 -24.19 -7.90 -24.19
CA LEU A 588 -24.49 -6.70 -23.42
C LEU A 588 -25.66 -6.99 -22.47
N PHE A 589 -25.42 -6.89 -21.17
CA PHE A 589 -26.47 -7.04 -20.15
C PHE A 589 -27.35 -5.78 -20.05
N GLY A 590 -26.72 -4.61 -20.06
CA GLY A 590 -27.42 -3.32 -19.99
C GLY A 590 -26.48 -2.12 -19.98
N VAL A 591 -27.10 -0.94 -20.03
CA VAL A 591 -26.42 0.36 -19.89
C VAL A 591 -27.12 1.16 -18.81
N ASN A 592 -26.39 1.50 -17.77
CA ASN A 592 -26.88 2.27 -16.62
C ASN A 592 -26.45 3.73 -16.72
N ARG A 593 -27.30 4.63 -16.28
CA ARG A 593 -27.03 6.08 -16.29
C ARG A 593 -27.39 6.71 -14.95
N ILE A 594 -26.72 7.80 -14.64
CA ILE A 594 -27.08 8.73 -13.58
C ILE A 594 -27.59 9.99 -14.29
N GLU A 595 -28.88 10.05 -14.57
CA GLU A 595 -29.49 10.99 -15.50
C GLU A 595 -29.42 12.46 -15.03
N ASP A 596 -29.25 12.69 -13.72
CA ASP A 596 -29.13 14.01 -13.11
C ASP A 596 -27.66 14.49 -13.00
N ASP A 597 -26.71 13.75 -13.57
CA ASP A 597 -25.31 14.15 -13.67
C ASP A 597 -24.80 14.06 -15.11
N ALA A 598 -24.78 15.19 -15.77
CA ALA A 598 -24.30 15.35 -17.15
C ALA A 598 -22.76 15.59 -17.22
N THR A 599 -22.03 15.54 -16.10
CA THR A 599 -20.57 15.68 -16.09
C THR A 599 -19.88 14.39 -16.49
N ARG A 600 -18.58 14.46 -16.80
CA ARG A 600 -17.84 13.29 -17.29
C ARG A 600 -17.53 12.30 -16.16
N PHE A 601 -17.64 11.01 -16.47
CA PHE A 601 -17.25 9.90 -15.60
C PHE A 601 -15.93 9.32 -16.11
N GLN A 602 -14.81 9.55 -15.42
CA GLN A 602 -13.48 9.21 -15.91
C GLN A 602 -12.67 8.34 -14.91
N GLY A 603 -13.07 8.31 -13.65
CA GLY A 603 -12.45 7.45 -12.65
C GLY A 603 -12.78 5.97 -12.92
N THR A 604 -11.76 5.11 -12.89
CA THR A 604 -11.99 3.65 -12.86
C THR A 604 -12.81 3.29 -11.62
N PRO A 605 -13.88 2.50 -11.74
CA PRO A 605 -14.71 2.15 -10.59
C PRO A 605 -13.96 1.33 -9.54
N ALA A 606 -14.50 1.33 -8.32
CA ALA A 606 -14.03 0.48 -7.23
C ALA A 606 -15.18 -0.34 -6.66
N VAL A 607 -14.89 -1.50 -6.10
CA VAL A 607 -15.88 -2.36 -5.43
C VAL A 607 -15.36 -2.80 -4.07
N ALA A 608 -16.16 -2.60 -3.03
CA ALA A 608 -15.86 -3.08 -1.69
C ALA A 608 -17.15 -3.33 -0.92
N GLY A 609 -17.22 -4.41 -0.14
CA GLY A 609 -18.40 -4.74 0.67
C GLY A 609 -19.71 -4.82 -0.11
N GLY A 610 -19.69 -5.29 -1.37
CA GLY A 610 -20.86 -5.36 -2.23
C GLY A 610 -21.37 -4.01 -2.76
N VAL A 611 -20.56 -2.94 -2.62
CA VAL A 611 -20.86 -1.59 -3.11
C VAL A 611 -19.94 -1.25 -4.27
N LEU A 612 -20.53 -0.84 -5.41
CA LEU A 612 -19.80 -0.27 -6.55
C LEU A 612 -19.72 1.25 -6.37
N LEU A 613 -18.52 1.79 -6.43
CA LEU A 613 -18.26 3.23 -6.37
C LEU A 613 -18.00 3.77 -7.77
N LEU A 614 -18.80 4.74 -8.18
CA LEU A 614 -18.66 5.48 -9.44
C LEU A 614 -18.32 6.93 -9.13
N ARG A 615 -17.44 7.52 -9.95
CA ARG A 615 -17.05 8.92 -9.82
C ARG A 615 -17.28 9.70 -11.10
N SER A 616 -18.00 10.80 -11.00
CA SER A 616 -18.03 11.87 -12.00
C SER A 616 -17.06 13.01 -11.62
N GLU A 617 -16.93 14.03 -12.47
CA GLU A 617 -16.19 15.26 -12.11
C GLU A 617 -16.83 15.99 -10.92
N LYS A 618 -18.10 15.78 -10.66
CA LYS A 618 -18.92 16.50 -9.68
C LYS A 618 -19.18 15.72 -8.40
N ALA A 619 -19.32 14.41 -8.50
CA ALA A 619 -19.80 13.61 -7.38
C ALA A 619 -19.20 12.19 -7.33
N LEU A 620 -19.26 11.60 -6.14
CA LEU A 620 -19.02 10.19 -5.87
C LEU A 620 -20.36 9.52 -5.56
N TYR A 621 -20.61 8.37 -6.20
CA TYR A 621 -21.84 7.58 -6.06
C TYR A 621 -21.52 6.20 -5.50
N ALA A 622 -22.33 5.71 -4.58
CA ALA A 622 -22.33 4.34 -4.11
C ALA A 622 -23.55 3.60 -4.65
N ILE A 623 -23.28 2.58 -5.45
CA ILE A 623 -24.28 1.70 -6.03
C ILE A 623 -24.32 0.41 -5.22
N GLY A 624 -25.48 0.06 -4.69
CA GLY A 624 -25.65 -1.11 -3.83
C GLY A 624 -27.14 -1.28 -3.46
N LYS A 625 -27.48 -2.42 -2.87
CA LYS A 625 -28.83 -2.70 -2.32
C LYS A 625 -28.98 -2.17 -0.91
#